data_d76cfeec439648c83e7ba44af739a98a
#
_entry.id   d76cfeec439648c83e7ba44af739a98a
#
_cell.length_a   1.000
_cell.length_b   1.000
_cell.length_c   1.000
_cell.angle_alpha   90.00
_cell.angle_beta   90.00
_cell.angle_gamma   90.00
#
_symmetry.space_group_name_H-M   'P 1'
#
loop_
_entity.id
_entity.type
_entity.pdbx_description
1 polymer ?
#
loop_
_entity_poly.entity_id
_entity_poly.type
_entity_poly.pdbx_seq_one_letter_code
_entity_poly.pdbx_strand_id
1 'polypeptide(L)'
;MKKYFIIYILSFVFGQNFIPENNFQFNQTQIFFKWPQINKASNYIIHFNDDEFFFESELNSTIIEGFNWGQTYSWDVCGIDQYDEIIRCYDENYFTINNLHENYPSNVTVLEIDENQYQDGITLLDYESLNFSTAVDKFGSPVWFSNNDNFSLNRILATQFLENGNIVGFAPGVGYEFNLNSDILFETSNDFDIHHSIQKTKKDTYFFIDAEIQQHPCPEECDPEYPDIISWLGDRFIEVDSLGNILWEWSTFDYLSIDEYNPKWVEIWMAQWDFGGNPTFDWTHSNSVYYDEDLDIIFISIRNLSRITAIDYNTKQILWNMGVPDFMETIYF
;
A
#
# COMPACT_ATOMS: atom_id res chain seq x y z
N MET A 1 -9.12 -64.56 -3.97
CA MET A 1 -9.25 -63.34 -4.79
C MET A 1 -8.38 -62.23 -4.19
N LYS A 2 -7.21 -61.95 -4.79
CA LYS A 2 -6.33 -60.85 -4.37
C LYS A 2 -6.81 -59.59 -5.06
N LYS A 3 -7.31 -58.59 -4.29
CA LYS A 3 -7.63 -57.25 -4.80
C LYS A 3 -6.33 -56.48 -4.92
N TYR A 4 -5.95 -56.12 -6.14
CA TYR A 4 -4.89 -55.15 -6.41
C TYR A 4 -5.46 -53.76 -6.27
N PHE A 5 -4.94 -52.98 -5.29
CA PHE A 5 -5.17 -51.56 -5.18
C PHE A 5 -4.21 -50.85 -6.15
N ILE A 6 -4.73 -50.26 -7.22
CA ILE A 6 -3.98 -49.39 -8.11
C ILE A 6 -3.99 -48.00 -7.45
N ILE A 7 -2.86 -47.62 -6.89
CA ILE A 7 -2.63 -46.24 -6.42
C ILE A 7 -2.28 -45.41 -7.65
N TYR A 8 -3.21 -44.56 -8.13
CA TYR A 8 -2.89 -43.52 -9.06
C TYR A 8 -2.10 -42.43 -8.32
N ILE A 9 -0.78 -42.40 -8.48
CA ILE A 9 0.05 -41.25 -8.14
C ILE A 9 -0.22 -40.19 -9.20
N LEU A 10 -1.12 -39.26 -8.89
CA LEU A 10 -1.21 -37.99 -9.61
C LEU A 10 0.07 -37.22 -9.28
N SER A 11 1.09 -37.36 -10.15
CA SER A 11 2.20 -36.41 -10.17
C SER A 11 1.65 -35.08 -10.66
N PHE A 12 1.40 -34.17 -9.73
CA PHE A 12 1.31 -32.75 -10.07
C PHE A 12 2.69 -32.35 -10.59
N VAL A 13 2.84 -32.29 -11.90
CA VAL A 13 3.93 -31.56 -12.54
C VAL A 13 3.61 -30.10 -12.30
N PHE A 14 4.11 -29.53 -11.22
CA PHE A 14 4.25 -28.08 -11.14
C PHE A 14 5.21 -27.70 -12.27
N GLY A 15 4.65 -27.19 -13.37
CA GLY A 15 5.45 -26.56 -14.41
C GLY A 15 6.29 -25.48 -13.71
N GLN A 16 7.61 -25.63 -13.73
CA GLN A 16 8.50 -24.58 -13.30
C GLN A 16 8.40 -23.49 -14.37
N ASN A 17 7.61 -22.45 -14.10
CA ASN A 17 7.43 -21.36 -15.04
C ASN A 17 8.62 -20.41 -14.98
N PHE A 18 8.89 -19.75 -16.10
CA PHE A 18 9.81 -18.61 -16.15
C PHE A 18 9.14 -17.39 -15.49
N ILE A 19 9.92 -16.64 -14.74
CA ILE A 19 9.57 -15.30 -14.27
C ILE A 19 10.71 -14.38 -14.75
N PRO A 20 10.43 -13.32 -15.48
CA PRO A 20 9.11 -12.95 -16.02
C PRO A 20 8.59 -13.95 -17.08
N GLU A 21 7.27 -14.02 -17.20
CA GLU A 21 6.65 -14.70 -18.35
C GLU A 21 7.00 -13.96 -19.63
N ASN A 22 7.03 -14.67 -20.75
CA ASN A 22 7.40 -14.07 -22.03
C ASN A 22 6.46 -12.92 -22.43
N ASN A 23 7.02 -11.78 -22.83
CA ASN A 23 6.34 -10.52 -23.15
C ASN A 23 5.65 -9.82 -21.97
N PHE A 24 6.08 -10.11 -20.74
CA PHE A 24 5.56 -9.43 -19.56
C PHE A 24 5.95 -7.94 -19.54
N GLN A 25 5.06 -7.09 -18.98
CA GLN A 25 5.29 -5.65 -18.86
C GLN A 25 5.38 -5.27 -17.36
N PHE A 26 6.35 -4.42 -17.02
CA PHE A 26 6.62 -4.01 -15.65
C PHE A 26 6.50 -2.50 -15.47
N ASN A 27 5.99 -2.09 -14.30
CA ASN A 27 6.05 -0.72 -13.80
C ASN A 27 7.21 -0.51 -12.81
N GLN A 28 8.29 -1.29 -12.97
CA GLN A 28 9.44 -1.26 -12.07
C GLN A 28 10.72 -1.63 -12.80
N THR A 29 11.86 -1.19 -12.26
CA THR A 29 13.19 -1.41 -12.85
C THR A 29 14.03 -2.44 -12.10
N GLN A 30 13.53 -2.97 -10.98
CA GLN A 30 14.11 -4.09 -10.23
C GLN A 30 13.26 -5.31 -10.49
N ILE A 31 13.79 -6.31 -11.18
CA ILE A 31 13.02 -7.45 -11.69
C ILE A 31 13.50 -8.74 -11.03
N PHE A 32 12.54 -9.51 -10.50
CA PHE A 32 12.79 -10.87 -10.02
C PHE A 32 12.76 -11.84 -11.21
N PHE A 33 13.86 -12.57 -11.39
CA PHE A 33 14.00 -13.62 -12.38
C PHE A 33 13.98 -14.99 -11.71
N LYS A 34 13.29 -15.94 -12.35
CA LYS A 34 13.25 -17.34 -11.95
C LYS A 34 13.12 -18.22 -13.18
N TRP A 35 13.79 -19.34 -13.18
CA TRP A 35 13.77 -20.33 -14.27
C TRP A 35 13.76 -21.76 -13.75
N PRO A 36 13.40 -22.74 -14.60
CA PRO A 36 13.46 -24.16 -14.21
C PRO A 36 14.89 -24.58 -13.87
N GLN A 37 15.02 -25.44 -12.86
CA GLN A 37 16.30 -26.00 -12.46
C GLN A 37 16.93 -26.81 -13.62
N ILE A 38 18.17 -26.52 -13.97
CA ILE A 38 18.97 -27.32 -14.90
C ILE A 38 19.73 -28.38 -14.11
N ASN A 39 19.49 -29.66 -14.44
CA ASN A 39 20.12 -30.77 -13.72
C ASN A 39 21.64 -30.69 -13.87
N LYS A 40 22.37 -30.80 -12.76
CA LYS A 40 23.83 -30.72 -12.61
C LYS A 40 24.42 -29.31 -12.81
N ALA A 41 23.61 -28.28 -13.01
CA ALA A 41 24.12 -26.92 -12.97
C ALA A 41 24.62 -26.58 -11.56
N SER A 42 25.81 -26.03 -11.48
CA SER A 42 26.39 -25.43 -10.28
C SER A 42 26.07 -23.95 -10.22
N ASN A 43 26.04 -23.28 -11.37
CA ASN A 43 25.76 -21.87 -11.55
C ASN A 43 24.91 -21.63 -12.79
N TYR A 44 24.44 -20.41 -12.94
CA TYR A 44 23.68 -19.92 -14.09
C TYR A 44 24.25 -18.61 -14.61
N ILE A 45 24.20 -18.43 -15.92
CA ILE A 45 24.48 -17.16 -16.58
C ILE A 45 23.20 -16.72 -17.24
N ILE A 46 22.75 -15.50 -16.92
CA ILE A 46 21.57 -14.85 -17.50
C ILE A 46 22.10 -13.81 -18.50
N HIS A 47 21.79 -13.98 -19.79
CA HIS A 47 22.19 -13.07 -20.84
C HIS A 47 21.02 -12.14 -21.20
N PHE A 48 21.35 -10.93 -21.63
CA PHE A 48 20.40 -9.92 -22.07
C PHE A 48 20.81 -9.33 -23.42
N ASN A 49 19.83 -9.05 -24.26
CA ASN A 49 19.99 -8.36 -25.54
C ASN A 49 21.12 -8.93 -26.41
N ASP A 50 21.05 -10.21 -26.75
CA ASP A 50 22.09 -10.90 -27.55
C ASP A 50 23.50 -10.72 -26.97
N ASP A 51 23.66 -10.97 -25.66
CA ASP A 51 24.96 -10.90 -24.93
C ASP A 51 25.50 -9.47 -24.74
N GLU A 52 24.67 -8.43 -24.85
CA GLU A 52 25.08 -7.04 -24.54
C GLU A 52 25.57 -6.92 -23.09
N PHE A 53 24.92 -7.63 -22.16
CA PHE A 53 25.33 -7.76 -20.76
C PHE A 53 24.81 -9.06 -20.14
N PHE A 54 25.41 -9.49 -19.04
CA PHE A 54 25.03 -10.72 -18.36
C PHE A 54 25.17 -10.61 -16.84
N PHE A 55 24.49 -11.53 -16.15
CA PHE A 55 24.58 -11.73 -14.70
C PHE A 55 24.82 -13.20 -14.37
N GLU A 56 25.47 -13.46 -13.25
CA GLU A 56 25.70 -14.80 -12.74
C GLU A 56 24.85 -15.04 -11.47
N SER A 57 24.39 -16.27 -11.28
CA SER A 57 23.64 -16.67 -10.08
C SER A 57 23.95 -18.12 -9.71
N GLU A 58 24.16 -18.38 -8.42
CA GLU A 58 24.27 -19.75 -7.88
C GLU A 58 22.89 -20.42 -7.73
N LEU A 59 21.81 -19.62 -7.71
CA LEU A 59 20.43 -20.09 -7.57
C LEU A 59 19.71 -19.98 -8.92
N ASN A 60 18.64 -20.76 -9.07
CA ASN A 60 17.75 -20.64 -10.23
C ASN A 60 16.74 -19.47 -10.12
N SER A 61 17.11 -18.45 -9.36
CA SER A 61 16.38 -17.18 -9.24
C SER A 61 17.30 -16.09 -8.73
N THR A 62 17.03 -14.85 -9.14
CA THR A 62 17.77 -13.66 -8.68
C THR A 62 16.94 -12.40 -8.91
N ILE A 63 17.26 -11.29 -8.21
CA ILE A 63 16.77 -9.97 -8.53
C ILE A 63 17.86 -9.23 -9.28
N ILE A 64 17.51 -8.61 -10.40
CA ILE A 64 18.44 -7.83 -11.23
C ILE A 64 17.89 -6.41 -11.33
N GLU A 65 18.79 -5.45 -11.18
CA GLU A 65 18.53 -4.02 -11.21
C GLU A 65 19.19 -3.35 -12.42
N GLY A 66 18.84 -2.08 -12.67
CA GLY A 66 19.51 -1.28 -13.69
C GLY A 66 18.84 -1.28 -15.05
N PHE A 67 17.64 -1.82 -15.16
CA PHE A 67 16.83 -1.69 -16.37
C PHE A 67 16.30 -0.27 -16.54
N ASN A 68 16.22 0.18 -17.80
CA ASN A 68 15.77 1.51 -18.13
C ASN A 68 14.26 1.54 -18.45
N TRP A 69 13.61 2.63 -18.05
CA TRP A 69 12.22 2.90 -18.40
C TRP A 69 12.04 2.98 -19.93
N GLY A 70 10.90 2.45 -20.42
CA GLY A 70 10.55 2.49 -21.83
C GLY A 70 11.32 1.54 -22.72
N GLN A 71 12.07 0.57 -22.17
CA GLN A 71 12.90 -0.36 -22.95
C GLN A 71 12.31 -1.78 -22.91
N THR A 72 12.49 -2.48 -24.02
CA THR A 72 12.24 -3.92 -24.12
C THR A 72 13.57 -4.65 -24.10
N TYR A 73 13.64 -5.73 -23.34
CA TYR A 73 14.81 -6.58 -23.18
C TYR A 73 14.49 -8.00 -23.62
N SER A 74 15.42 -8.62 -24.31
CA SER A 74 15.46 -10.07 -24.43
C SER A 74 16.33 -10.67 -23.32
N TRP A 75 16.01 -11.91 -22.91
CA TRP A 75 16.81 -12.64 -21.95
C TRP A 75 16.72 -14.14 -22.14
N ASP A 76 17.84 -14.81 -21.91
CA ASP A 76 17.92 -16.24 -21.78
C ASP A 76 18.76 -16.63 -20.56
N VAL A 77 18.81 -17.92 -20.26
CA VAL A 77 19.62 -18.43 -19.17
C VAL A 77 20.27 -19.75 -19.53
N CYS A 78 21.58 -19.85 -19.27
CA CYS A 78 22.38 -21.04 -19.42
C CYS A 78 22.79 -21.59 -18.04
N GLY A 79 22.65 -22.90 -17.84
CA GLY A 79 23.23 -23.58 -16.70
C GLY A 79 24.65 -24.05 -17.03
N ILE A 80 25.58 -23.81 -16.11
CA ILE A 80 26.98 -24.24 -16.20
C ILE A 80 27.35 -25.24 -15.10
N ASP A 81 28.26 -26.15 -15.39
CA ASP A 81 28.70 -27.14 -14.43
C ASP A 81 29.85 -26.62 -13.55
N GLN A 82 30.38 -27.48 -12.68
CA GLN A 82 31.50 -27.16 -11.80
C GLN A 82 32.86 -26.90 -12.51
N TYR A 83 32.91 -27.06 -13.83
CA TYR A 83 34.09 -26.82 -14.67
C TYR A 83 33.90 -25.64 -15.62
N ASP A 84 32.83 -24.84 -15.40
CA ASP A 84 32.40 -23.69 -16.22
C ASP A 84 31.99 -24.09 -17.65
N GLU A 85 31.59 -25.36 -17.87
CA GLU A 85 31.06 -25.80 -19.15
C GLU A 85 29.53 -25.65 -19.22
N ILE A 86 29.04 -25.11 -20.36
CA ILE A 86 27.59 -24.95 -20.57
C ILE A 86 26.95 -26.33 -20.71
N ILE A 87 25.97 -26.61 -19.82
CA ILE A 87 25.18 -27.84 -19.85
C ILE A 87 23.98 -27.67 -20.83
N ARG A 88 23.30 -26.55 -20.73
CA ARG A 88 22.10 -26.22 -21.48
C ARG A 88 21.77 -24.74 -21.34
N CYS A 89 21.23 -24.15 -22.41
CA CYS A 89 20.54 -22.86 -22.38
C CYS A 89 19.06 -23.07 -22.65
N TYR A 90 18.24 -22.18 -22.11
CA TYR A 90 16.82 -22.07 -22.46
C TYR A 90 16.64 -21.11 -23.64
N ASP A 91 15.48 -21.22 -24.28
CA ASP A 91 15.11 -20.30 -25.36
C ASP A 91 14.93 -18.88 -24.82
N GLU A 92 15.16 -17.91 -25.68
CA GLU A 92 15.04 -16.48 -25.37
C GLU A 92 13.59 -16.09 -25.03
N ASN A 93 13.45 -15.25 -24.03
CA ASN A 93 12.21 -14.62 -23.58
C ASN A 93 12.35 -13.09 -23.64
N TYR A 94 11.22 -12.39 -23.61
CA TYR A 94 11.18 -10.93 -23.70
C TYR A 94 10.40 -10.35 -22.52
N PHE A 95 10.76 -9.15 -22.07
CA PHE A 95 9.95 -8.30 -21.18
C PHE A 95 10.15 -6.84 -21.53
N THR A 96 9.21 -6.01 -21.11
CA THR A 96 9.26 -4.57 -21.34
C THR A 96 9.12 -3.83 -20.02
N ILE A 97 9.97 -2.85 -19.77
CA ILE A 97 9.73 -1.85 -18.72
C ILE A 97 8.89 -0.74 -19.35
N ASN A 98 7.72 -0.47 -18.78
CA ASN A 98 6.82 0.58 -19.27
C ASN A 98 7.51 1.94 -19.26
N ASN A 99 6.97 2.90 -19.99
CA ASN A 99 7.44 4.28 -19.92
C ASN A 99 7.19 4.84 -18.53
N LEU A 100 8.14 5.63 -18.03
CA LEU A 100 7.90 6.40 -16.82
C LEU A 100 6.70 7.34 -17.03
N HIS A 101 5.90 7.56 -15.99
CA HIS A 101 4.73 8.43 -16.05
C HIS A 101 5.08 9.80 -16.64
N GLU A 102 4.29 10.32 -17.59
CA GLU A 102 4.59 11.55 -18.32
C GLU A 102 4.81 12.78 -17.42
N ASN A 103 4.10 12.82 -16.28
CA ASN A 103 4.21 13.89 -15.28
C ASN A 103 5.21 13.55 -14.16
N TYR A 104 6.01 12.50 -14.30
CA TYR A 104 7.02 12.16 -13.30
C TYR A 104 8.01 13.33 -13.17
N PRO A 105 8.30 13.81 -11.95
CA PRO A 105 9.24 14.92 -11.75
C PRO A 105 10.60 14.56 -12.36
N SER A 106 11.06 15.39 -13.29
CA SER A 106 12.34 15.17 -14.00
C SER A 106 13.57 15.30 -13.10
N ASN A 107 13.42 15.89 -11.91
CA ASN A 107 14.50 16.20 -10.99
C ASN A 107 14.11 15.86 -9.54
N VAL A 108 14.25 14.60 -9.16
CA VAL A 108 14.35 14.24 -7.73
C VAL A 108 15.81 14.38 -7.35
N THR A 109 16.13 15.29 -6.44
CA THR A 109 17.51 15.56 -6.03
C THR A 109 17.69 15.10 -4.58
N VAL A 110 18.62 14.19 -4.36
CA VAL A 110 19.09 13.85 -3.03
C VAL A 110 20.06 14.94 -2.59
N LEU A 111 19.73 15.67 -1.52
CA LEU A 111 20.53 16.79 -1.04
C LEU A 111 21.71 16.32 -0.19
N GLU A 112 21.52 15.27 0.60
CA GLU A 112 22.54 14.74 1.50
C GLU A 112 22.29 13.24 1.74
N ILE A 113 23.36 12.45 1.78
CA ILE A 113 23.37 11.05 2.22
C ILE A 113 24.46 10.87 3.27
N ASP A 114 24.12 10.43 4.47
CA ASP A 114 25.08 9.93 5.45
C ASP A 114 25.14 8.41 5.35
N GLU A 115 26.16 7.89 4.70
CA GLU A 115 26.33 6.45 4.47
C GLU A 115 26.47 5.63 5.77
N ASN A 116 26.75 6.28 6.92
CA ASN A 116 26.85 5.59 8.21
C ASN A 116 25.48 5.48 8.92
N GLN A 117 24.51 6.29 8.52
CA GLN A 117 23.17 6.33 9.10
C GLN A 117 22.08 5.88 8.10
N TYR A 118 22.44 5.70 6.85
CA TYR A 118 21.55 5.25 5.80
C TYR A 118 21.23 3.75 5.97
N GLN A 119 19.94 3.40 5.92
CA GLN A 119 19.49 2.02 5.80
C GLN A 119 19.27 1.69 4.33
N ASP A 120 19.88 0.61 3.84
CA ASP A 120 19.69 0.17 2.45
C ASP A 120 18.23 -0.21 2.18
N GLY A 121 17.71 0.20 1.02
CA GLY A 121 16.31 -0.04 0.65
C GLY A 121 15.77 0.99 -0.34
N ILE A 122 14.45 0.99 -0.48
CA ILE A 122 13.69 1.93 -1.31
C ILE A 122 12.80 2.81 -0.43
N THR A 123 12.51 4.02 -0.90
CA THR A 123 11.59 4.96 -0.23
C THR A 123 10.32 5.08 -1.04
N LEU A 124 9.18 4.77 -0.41
CA LEU A 124 7.86 4.99 -0.97
C LEU A 124 7.46 6.46 -0.78
N LEU A 125 6.98 7.08 -1.83
CA LEU A 125 6.55 8.47 -1.87
C LEU A 125 5.21 8.60 -2.59
N ASP A 126 4.31 9.42 -2.05
CA ASP A 126 3.08 9.78 -2.72
C ASP A 126 3.20 11.16 -3.35
N TYR A 127 2.94 11.24 -4.65
CA TYR A 127 2.77 12.50 -5.36
C TYR A 127 1.29 12.88 -5.40
N GLU A 128 0.77 13.37 -4.29
CA GLU A 128 -0.65 13.68 -4.14
C GLU A 128 -1.16 14.64 -5.23
N SER A 129 -0.39 15.65 -5.60
CA SER A 129 -0.73 16.59 -6.68
C SER A 129 -0.77 15.96 -8.08
N LEU A 130 -0.14 14.81 -8.25
CA LEU A 130 -0.08 14.05 -9.49
C LEU A 130 -0.88 12.74 -9.43
N ASN A 131 -1.49 12.46 -8.26
CA ASN A 131 -2.38 11.34 -8.01
C ASN A 131 -1.75 9.94 -8.10
N PHE A 132 -0.42 9.81 -7.98
CA PHE A 132 0.23 8.50 -8.00
C PHE A 132 1.24 8.31 -6.88
N SER A 133 1.54 7.05 -6.58
CA SER A 133 2.61 6.64 -5.68
C SER A 133 3.82 6.16 -6.48
N THR A 134 5.01 6.35 -5.93
CA THR A 134 6.26 5.91 -6.51
C THR A 134 7.22 5.41 -5.44
N ALA A 135 8.17 4.58 -5.84
CA ALA A 135 9.32 4.25 -5.01
C ALA A 135 10.61 4.71 -5.67
N VAL A 136 11.52 5.25 -4.88
CA VAL A 136 12.84 5.70 -5.32
C VAL A 136 13.94 4.97 -4.57
N ASP A 137 15.10 4.81 -5.22
CA ASP A 137 16.33 4.34 -4.59
C ASP A 137 16.99 5.45 -3.75
N LYS A 138 18.12 5.12 -3.13
CA LYS A 138 18.93 6.08 -2.35
C LYS A 138 19.46 7.27 -3.12
N PHE A 139 19.49 7.20 -4.44
CA PHE A 139 19.94 8.28 -5.31
C PHE A 139 18.79 9.14 -5.83
N GLY A 140 17.54 8.82 -5.44
CA GLY A 140 16.36 9.49 -5.91
C GLY A 140 15.88 9.02 -7.29
N SER A 141 16.46 7.94 -7.82
CA SER A 141 16.02 7.36 -9.10
C SER A 141 14.74 6.58 -8.92
N PRO A 142 13.73 6.76 -9.81
CA PRO A 142 12.51 5.99 -9.73
C PRO A 142 12.77 4.50 -10.00
N VAL A 143 12.31 3.64 -9.09
CA VAL A 143 12.40 2.18 -9.24
C VAL A 143 11.04 1.53 -9.45
N TRP A 144 9.97 2.21 -9.07
CA TRP A 144 8.59 1.79 -9.27
C TRP A 144 7.65 2.99 -9.28
N PHE A 145 6.53 2.89 -9.99
CA PHE A 145 5.38 3.80 -9.86
C PHE A 145 4.05 3.06 -10.08
N SER A 146 2.96 3.58 -9.48
CA SER A 146 1.62 3.05 -9.68
C SER A 146 1.05 3.49 -11.05
N ASN A 147 0.39 2.58 -11.76
CA ASN A 147 -0.45 2.93 -12.89
C ASN A 147 -1.87 3.25 -12.38
N ASN A 148 -2.29 4.51 -12.51
CA ASN A 148 -3.52 4.99 -11.90
C ASN A 148 -4.80 4.64 -12.66
N ASP A 149 -4.71 4.19 -13.91
CA ASP A 149 -5.85 3.97 -14.79
C ASP A 149 -6.86 2.95 -14.25
N ASN A 150 -6.42 2.07 -13.35
CA ASN A 150 -7.25 1.02 -12.77
C ASN A 150 -8.00 1.44 -11.49
N PHE A 151 -7.68 2.62 -10.93
CA PHE A 151 -8.20 3.05 -9.62
C PHE A 151 -9.27 4.13 -9.73
N SER A 152 -10.09 4.26 -8.69
CA SER A 152 -11.12 5.30 -8.60
C SER A 152 -10.50 6.70 -8.80
N LEU A 153 -11.15 7.52 -9.63
CA LEU A 153 -10.71 8.87 -9.99
C LEU A 153 -9.27 8.93 -10.55
N ASN A 154 -8.77 7.83 -11.13
CA ASN A 154 -7.38 7.70 -11.60
C ASN A 154 -6.37 8.16 -10.54
N ARG A 155 -6.56 7.72 -9.30
CA ARG A 155 -5.72 8.09 -8.16
C ARG A 155 -5.47 6.87 -7.28
N ILE A 156 -4.24 6.75 -6.76
CA ILE A 156 -3.89 5.81 -5.71
C ILE A 156 -2.79 6.39 -4.83
N LEU A 157 -2.95 6.28 -3.53
CA LEU A 157 -1.95 6.58 -2.52
C LEU A 157 -1.64 5.29 -1.77
N ALA A 158 -0.39 4.85 -1.85
CA ALA A 158 0.07 3.63 -1.21
C ALA A 158 0.35 3.86 0.27
N THR A 159 -0.16 3.00 1.14
CA THR A 159 0.02 3.11 2.59
C THR A 159 0.91 2.02 3.17
N GLN A 160 1.01 0.86 2.49
CA GLN A 160 1.76 -0.28 3.00
C GLN A 160 2.30 -1.15 1.87
N PHE A 161 3.59 -1.54 1.96
CA PHE A 161 4.14 -2.67 1.21
C PHE A 161 4.02 -3.95 2.03
N LEU A 162 3.54 -5.02 1.40
CA LEU A 162 3.39 -6.33 2.02
C LEU A 162 4.62 -7.20 1.73
N GLU A 163 4.88 -8.18 2.60
CA GLU A 163 6.00 -9.12 2.44
C GLU A 163 5.94 -9.95 1.14
N ASN A 164 4.74 -10.15 0.60
CA ASN A 164 4.53 -10.86 -0.67
C ASN A 164 4.76 -9.98 -1.92
N GLY A 165 5.13 -8.70 -1.74
CA GLY A 165 5.35 -7.72 -2.80
C GLY A 165 4.08 -6.99 -3.26
N ASN A 166 2.92 -7.27 -2.70
CA ASN A 166 1.71 -6.49 -2.95
C ASN A 166 1.74 -5.16 -2.19
N ILE A 167 0.88 -4.26 -2.59
CA ILE A 167 0.75 -2.92 -2.03
C ILE A 167 -0.68 -2.74 -1.56
N VAL A 168 -0.85 -2.11 -0.41
CA VAL A 168 -2.14 -1.63 0.08
C VAL A 168 -2.15 -0.12 -0.03
N GLY A 169 -3.28 0.43 -0.46
CA GLY A 169 -3.45 1.86 -0.64
C GLY A 169 -4.91 2.23 -0.79
N PHE A 170 -5.18 3.51 -0.97
CA PHE A 170 -6.53 4.01 -1.16
C PHE A 170 -6.60 5.08 -2.26
N ALA A 171 -7.76 5.14 -2.90
CA ALA A 171 -8.24 6.30 -3.64
C ALA A 171 -9.40 6.93 -2.86
N PRO A 172 -9.85 8.15 -3.16
CA PRO A 172 -11.00 8.73 -2.48
C PRO A 172 -12.21 7.79 -2.49
N GLY A 173 -12.65 7.40 -1.32
CA GLY A 173 -13.79 6.52 -1.09
C GLY A 173 -13.50 5.03 -1.13
N VAL A 174 -12.37 4.56 -1.66
CA VAL A 174 -12.12 3.12 -1.91
C VAL A 174 -10.73 2.69 -1.47
N GLY A 175 -10.64 1.58 -0.74
CA GLY A 175 -9.37 0.95 -0.37
C GLY A 175 -9.03 -0.22 -1.30
N TYR A 176 -7.75 -0.45 -1.54
CA TYR A 176 -7.24 -1.44 -2.47
C TYR A 176 -6.08 -2.26 -1.91
N GLU A 177 -5.98 -3.54 -2.34
CA GLU A 177 -4.72 -4.26 -2.44
C GLU A 177 -4.44 -4.50 -3.93
N PHE A 178 -3.22 -4.26 -4.36
CA PHE A 178 -2.80 -4.41 -5.75
C PHE A 178 -1.34 -4.87 -5.83
N ASN A 179 -0.95 -5.42 -6.98
CA ASN A 179 0.42 -5.83 -7.22
C ASN A 179 1.27 -4.67 -7.78
N LEU A 180 2.57 -4.91 -7.99
CA LEU A 180 3.50 -3.91 -8.52
C LEU A 180 3.14 -3.41 -9.94
N ASN A 181 2.31 -4.14 -10.68
CA ASN A 181 1.79 -3.70 -11.98
C ASN A 181 0.46 -2.95 -11.89
N SER A 182 -0.01 -2.68 -10.66
CA SER A 182 -1.29 -2.03 -10.37
C SER A 182 -2.52 -2.88 -10.78
N ASP A 183 -2.38 -4.21 -10.86
CA ASP A 183 -3.54 -5.10 -10.98
C ASP A 183 -4.21 -5.21 -9.60
N ILE A 184 -5.51 -4.95 -9.55
CA ILE A 184 -6.30 -4.96 -8.32
C ILE A 184 -6.54 -6.40 -7.88
N LEU A 185 -6.21 -6.71 -6.63
CA LEU A 185 -6.38 -8.01 -5.99
C LEU A 185 -7.53 -8.01 -4.98
N PHE A 186 -7.77 -6.86 -4.36
CA PHE A 186 -8.88 -6.60 -3.46
C PHE A 186 -9.31 -5.15 -3.60
N GLU A 187 -10.62 -4.91 -3.46
CA GLU A 187 -11.20 -3.57 -3.38
C GLU A 187 -12.33 -3.57 -2.33
N THR A 188 -12.44 -2.50 -1.57
CA THR A 188 -13.52 -2.35 -0.60
C THR A 188 -14.85 -2.02 -1.27
N SER A 189 -15.97 -2.28 -0.57
CA SER A 189 -17.30 -1.85 -1.04
C SER A 189 -17.38 -0.33 -1.21
N ASN A 190 -18.13 0.13 -2.22
CA ASN A 190 -18.48 1.53 -2.41
C ASN A 190 -19.46 2.08 -1.34
N ASP A 191 -19.84 1.26 -0.35
CA ASP A 191 -20.64 1.70 0.82
C ASP A 191 -19.79 2.45 1.85
N PHE A 192 -18.45 2.45 1.68
CA PHE A 192 -17.51 3.18 2.52
C PHE A 192 -17.01 4.43 1.81
N ASP A 193 -16.63 5.44 2.59
CA ASP A 193 -15.94 6.65 2.13
C ASP A 193 -14.55 6.70 2.77
N ILE A 194 -13.66 5.85 2.23
CA ILE A 194 -12.31 5.63 2.78
C ILE A 194 -11.42 6.81 2.49
N HIS A 195 -10.70 7.24 3.53
CA HIS A 195 -9.72 8.32 3.42
C HIS A 195 -8.47 8.06 4.27
N HIS A 196 -7.37 8.68 3.90
CA HIS A 196 -6.07 8.77 4.58
C HIS A 196 -5.35 7.47 4.90
N SER A 197 -6.03 6.39 5.32
CA SER A 197 -5.31 5.20 5.79
C SER A 197 -6.08 3.90 5.58
N ILE A 198 -5.37 2.90 5.08
CA ILE A 198 -5.79 1.50 5.06
C ILE A 198 -4.58 0.63 5.36
N GLN A 199 -4.77 -0.44 6.14
CA GLN A 199 -3.76 -1.42 6.51
C GLN A 199 -4.27 -2.82 6.26
N LYS A 200 -3.44 -3.71 5.72
CA LYS A 200 -3.69 -5.15 5.74
C LYS A 200 -3.08 -5.76 6.99
N THR A 201 -3.85 -6.56 7.71
CA THR A 201 -3.43 -7.24 8.93
C THR A 201 -2.75 -8.58 8.64
N LYS A 202 -2.07 -9.16 9.62
CA LYS A 202 -1.51 -10.52 9.56
C LYS A 202 -2.59 -11.60 9.46
N LYS A 203 -3.85 -11.26 9.82
CA LYS A 203 -5.04 -12.13 9.74
C LYS A 203 -5.72 -12.12 8.36
N ASP A 204 -5.10 -11.44 7.38
CA ASP A 204 -5.64 -11.27 6.03
C ASP A 204 -6.97 -10.48 6.00
N THR A 205 -7.10 -9.50 6.91
CA THR A 205 -8.20 -8.53 6.98
C THR A 205 -7.70 -7.13 6.63
N TYR A 206 -8.62 -6.19 6.38
CA TYR A 206 -8.27 -4.81 6.04
C TYR A 206 -8.85 -3.86 7.07
N PHE A 207 -7.99 -2.99 7.61
CA PHE A 207 -8.34 -1.99 8.61
C PHE A 207 -8.19 -0.59 8.02
N PHE A 208 -9.24 0.25 8.07
CA PHE A 208 -9.25 1.55 7.41
C PHE A 208 -10.05 2.61 8.17
N ILE A 209 -9.91 3.86 7.73
CA ILE A 209 -10.69 5.00 8.18
C ILE A 209 -11.81 5.24 7.15
N ASP A 210 -13.03 5.37 7.65
CA ASP A 210 -14.23 5.64 6.90
C ASP A 210 -14.89 6.92 7.42
N ALA A 211 -15.35 7.79 6.53
CA ALA A 211 -16.02 9.03 6.90
C ALA A 211 -17.43 8.77 7.42
N GLU A 212 -17.81 9.42 8.51
CA GLU A 212 -19.15 9.36 9.09
C GLU A 212 -19.74 10.74 9.28
N ILE A 213 -20.97 10.95 8.81
CA ILE A 213 -21.68 12.23 8.97
C ILE A 213 -22.87 12.06 9.91
N GLN A 214 -22.92 12.91 10.95
CA GLN A 214 -24.08 13.01 11.86
C GLN A 214 -24.52 14.45 12.00
N GLN A 215 -25.79 14.65 12.44
CA GLN A 215 -26.37 15.97 12.69
C GLN A 215 -26.23 16.34 14.16
N HIS A 216 -25.53 17.44 14.44
CA HIS A 216 -25.30 17.94 15.80
C HIS A 216 -25.48 19.46 15.87
N PRO A 217 -25.61 20.03 17.08
CA PRO A 217 -25.63 21.48 17.26
C PRO A 217 -24.41 22.15 16.63
N CYS A 218 -24.63 23.31 16.05
CA CYS A 218 -23.53 24.14 15.59
C CYS A 218 -22.61 24.48 16.76
N PRO A 219 -21.27 24.34 16.66
CA PRO A 219 -20.35 24.81 17.68
C PRO A 219 -20.57 26.27 18.07
N GLU A 220 -20.13 26.68 19.29
CA GLU A 220 -20.35 28.04 19.78
C GLU A 220 -19.73 29.11 18.87
N GLU A 221 -18.64 28.76 18.15
CA GLU A 221 -17.91 29.61 17.22
C GLU A 221 -18.53 29.67 15.82
N CYS A 222 -19.64 29.01 15.58
CA CYS A 222 -20.31 29.05 14.27
C CYS A 222 -20.71 30.47 13.89
N ASP A 223 -20.69 30.73 12.58
CA ASP A 223 -21.31 31.93 12.03
C ASP A 223 -22.82 31.95 12.38
N PRO A 224 -23.35 33.05 12.94
CA PRO A 224 -24.77 33.16 13.26
C PRO A 224 -25.73 33.00 12.06
N GLU A 225 -25.22 33.03 10.84
CA GLU A 225 -26.00 32.76 9.62
C GLU A 225 -26.21 31.26 9.36
N TYR A 226 -25.46 30.39 10.04
CA TYR A 226 -25.63 28.94 9.93
C TYR A 226 -26.84 28.43 10.73
N PRO A 227 -27.44 27.29 10.33
CA PRO A 227 -28.50 26.65 11.10
C PRO A 227 -28.03 26.23 12.49
N ASP A 228 -28.99 26.14 13.45
CA ASP A 228 -28.71 25.64 14.81
C ASP A 228 -28.18 24.18 14.82
N ILE A 229 -28.53 23.40 13.80
CA ILE A 229 -28.10 22.00 13.58
C ILE A 229 -27.41 21.95 12.23
N ILE A 230 -26.20 21.40 12.22
CA ILE A 230 -25.34 21.26 11.03
C ILE A 230 -24.84 19.83 10.91
N SER A 231 -24.24 19.51 9.76
CA SER A 231 -23.52 18.24 9.59
C SER A 231 -22.17 18.32 10.29
N TRP A 232 -21.85 17.27 11.05
CA TRP A 232 -20.51 17.03 11.59
C TRP A 232 -19.91 15.83 10.88
N LEU A 233 -18.67 15.97 10.42
CA LEU A 233 -17.88 14.91 9.82
C LEU A 233 -16.93 14.35 10.88
N GLY A 234 -17.19 13.13 11.28
CA GLY A 234 -16.34 12.33 12.14
C GLY A 234 -15.77 11.13 11.38
N ASP A 235 -15.12 10.24 12.11
CA ASP A 235 -14.46 9.07 11.53
C ASP A 235 -14.97 7.77 12.14
N ARG A 236 -15.13 6.74 11.31
CA ARG A 236 -15.24 5.34 11.72
C ARG A 236 -13.97 4.59 11.40
N PHE A 237 -13.56 3.72 12.28
CA PHE A 237 -12.46 2.80 12.08
C PHE A 237 -13.04 1.42 11.90
N ILE A 238 -12.77 0.79 10.78
CA ILE A 238 -13.46 -0.43 10.36
C ILE A 238 -12.45 -1.50 9.99
N GLU A 239 -12.68 -2.74 10.46
CA GLU A 239 -12.00 -3.93 9.98
C GLU A 239 -12.98 -4.78 9.16
N VAL A 240 -12.55 -5.19 7.96
CA VAL A 240 -13.32 -6.09 7.10
C VAL A 240 -12.48 -7.33 6.74
N ASP A 241 -13.17 -8.45 6.48
CA ASP A 241 -12.54 -9.61 5.85
C ASP A 241 -12.35 -9.42 4.34
N SER A 242 -11.72 -10.38 3.68
CA SER A 242 -11.49 -10.36 2.22
C SER A 242 -12.78 -10.42 1.38
N LEU A 243 -13.94 -10.64 2.00
CA LEU A 243 -15.24 -10.62 1.36
C LEU A 243 -15.99 -9.30 1.61
N GLY A 244 -15.41 -8.37 2.38
CA GLY A 244 -15.99 -7.09 2.74
C GLY A 244 -16.95 -7.14 3.93
N ASN A 245 -17.03 -8.25 4.69
CA ASN A 245 -17.85 -8.31 5.89
C ASN A 245 -17.17 -7.56 7.05
N ILE A 246 -17.90 -6.68 7.74
CA ILE A 246 -17.38 -5.95 8.89
C ILE A 246 -17.17 -6.93 10.06
N LEU A 247 -15.95 -6.96 10.57
CA LEU A 247 -15.53 -7.76 11.71
C LEU A 247 -15.46 -6.93 13.00
N TRP A 248 -15.06 -5.66 12.85
CA TRP A 248 -14.88 -4.72 13.94
C TRP A 248 -15.15 -3.29 13.45
N GLU A 249 -15.70 -2.46 14.31
CA GLU A 249 -15.92 -1.03 14.05
C GLU A 249 -15.86 -0.20 15.34
N TRP A 250 -15.45 1.05 15.20
CA TRP A 250 -15.40 2.03 16.28
C TRP A 250 -15.64 3.43 15.70
N SER A 251 -16.64 4.15 16.20
CA SER A 251 -16.99 5.48 15.71
C SER A 251 -16.55 6.56 16.70
N THR A 252 -16.02 7.66 16.21
CA THR A 252 -15.71 8.84 17.02
C THR A 252 -16.96 9.39 17.70
N PHE A 253 -18.13 9.31 17.08
CA PHE A 253 -19.38 9.78 17.67
C PHE A 253 -19.88 8.93 18.85
N ASP A 254 -19.49 7.66 18.93
CA ASP A 254 -19.91 6.75 20.00
C ASP A 254 -19.00 6.84 21.24
N TYR A 255 -17.74 7.23 21.05
CA TYR A 255 -16.71 7.11 22.09
C TYR A 255 -16.05 8.42 22.51
N LEU A 256 -16.23 9.50 21.72
CA LEU A 256 -15.75 10.83 22.08
C LEU A 256 -16.93 11.74 22.42
N SER A 257 -16.70 12.71 23.31
CA SER A 257 -17.68 13.76 23.55
C SER A 257 -17.68 14.76 22.38
N ILE A 258 -18.85 15.15 21.89
CA ILE A 258 -18.96 16.24 20.90
C ILE A 258 -18.50 17.59 21.46
N ASP A 259 -18.38 17.73 22.79
CA ASP A 259 -17.84 18.92 23.44
C ASP A 259 -16.29 18.98 23.29
N GLU A 260 -15.65 17.86 22.90
CA GLU A 260 -14.24 17.80 22.58
C GLU A 260 -14.01 18.21 21.11
N TYR A 261 -13.93 19.50 20.85
CA TYR A 261 -13.58 20.03 19.52
C TYR A 261 -12.58 21.18 19.66
N ASN A 262 -11.86 21.43 18.57
CA ASN A 262 -10.92 22.55 18.52
C ASN A 262 -11.59 23.74 17.82
N PRO A 263 -11.89 24.84 18.54
CA PRO A 263 -12.58 26.01 18.00
C PRO A 263 -11.93 26.59 16.74
N LYS A 264 -10.62 26.51 16.65
CA LYS A 264 -9.86 26.98 15.49
C LYS A 264 -10.30 26.33 14.17
N TRP A 265 -10.71 25.07 14.21
CA TRP A 265 -11.13 24.34 13.01
C TRP A 265 -12.55 24.67 12.58
N VAL A 266 -13.39 25.23 13.47
CA VAL A 266 -14.73 25.72 13.11
C VAL A 266 -14.64 26.84 12.06
N GLU A 267 -13.72 27.81 12.25
CA GLU A 267 -13.54 28.92 11.31
C GLU A 267 -12.92 28.48 9.98
N ILE A 268 -12.02 27.48 10.00
CA ILE A 268 -11.21 27.09 8.83
C ILE A 268 -11.96 26.11 7.95
N TRP A 269 -12.59 25.09 8.52
CA TRP A 269 -13.09 23.93 7.77
C TRP A 269 -14.57 24.04 7.39
N MET A 270 -15.38 24.79 8.14
CA MET A 270 -16.78 25.01 7.75
C MET A 270 -16.95 25.75 6.43
N ALA A 271 -16.00 26.58 6.07
CA ALA A 271 -16.02 27.30 4.79
C ALA A 271 -15.54 26.47 3.59
N GLN A 272 -14.89 25.32 3.82
CA GLN A 272 -14.25 24.52 2.76
C GLN A 272 -15.05 23.27 2.35
N TRP A 273 -15.89 22.73 3.24
CA TRP A 273 -16.61 21.49 3.00
C TRP A 273 -18.11 21.75 2.94
N ASP A 274 -18.66 21.72 1.73
CA ASP A 274 -20.11 21.79 1.48
C ASP A 274 -20.58 20.43 0.93
N PHE A 275 -20.94 19.52 1.81
CA PHE A 275 -21.54 18.25 1.43
C PHE A 275 -23.03 18.45 1.11
N GLY A 276 -23.34 18.76 -0.14
CA GLY A 276 -24.71 18.87 -0.63
C GLY A 276 -25.44 20.14 -0.25
N GLY A 277 -24.75 21.26 -0.06
CA GLY A 277 -25.35 22.58 0.22
C GLY A 277 -25.63 22.82 1.70
N ASN A 278 -25.15 21.97 2.60
CA ASN A 278 -25.25 22.16 4.05
C ASN A 278 -23.87 22.43 4.64
N PRO A 279 -23.72 23.40 5.55
CA PRO A 279 -22.47 23.60 6.25
C PRO A 279 -22.09 22.32 7.02
N THR A 280 -20.84 21.88 6.86
CA THR A 280 -20.33 20.69 7.49
C THR A 280 -19.08 21.04 8.29
N PHE A 281 -19.07 20.69 9.56
CA PHE A 281 -17.92 20.82 10.45
C PHE A 281 -17.08 19.56 10.43
N ASP A 282 -15.85 19.66 9.94
CA ASP A 282 -14.87 18.59 9.94
C ASP A 282 -14.27 18.45 11.36
N TRP A 283 -14.91 17.59 12.17
CA TRP A 283 -14.67 17.49 13.60
C TRP A 283 -13.35 16.81 13.96
N THR A 284 -13.11 15.61 13.44
CA THR A 284 -12.00 14.76 13.88
C THR A 284 -10.87 14.69 12.87
N HIS A 285 -11.15 14.50 11.61
CA HIS A 285 -10.17 14.43 10.52
C HIS A 285 -8.98 13.52 10.85
N SER A 286 -9.25 12.25 11.10
CA SER A 286 -8.20 11.28 11.43
C SER A 286 -7.33 11.00 10.22
N ASN A 287 -6.00 11.00 10.41
CA ASN A 287 -5.02 10.85 9.33
C ASN A 287 -4.39 9.47 9.26
N SER A 288 -4.47 8.68 10.32
CA SER A 288 -3.93 7.33 10.30
C SER A 288 -4.63 6.41 11.30
N VAL A 289 -4.66 5.14 10.96
CA VAL A 289 -5.01 4.04 11.85
C VAL A 289 -3.93 2.97 11.75
N TYR A 290 -3.54 2.41 12.89
CA TYR A 290 -2.63 1.28 12.96
C TYR A 290 -3.12 0.28 14.01
N TYR A 291 -3.38 -0.94 13.58
CA TYR A 291 -3.71 -2.06 14.47
C TYR A 291 -2.45 -2.86 14.77
N ASP A 292 -2.00 -2.83 16.01
CA ASP A 292 -0.95 -3.70 16.53
C ASP A 292 -1.59 -5.01 16.99
N GLU A 293 -1.50 -6.04 16.15
CA GLU A 293 -2.12 -7.35 16.40
C GLU A 293 -1.40 -8.15 17.49
N ASP A 294 -0.15 -7.82 17.82
CA ASP A 294 0.60 -8.51 18.87
C ASP A 294 0.18 -8.00 20.26
N LEU A 295 -0.29 -6.76 20.33
CA LEU A 295 -0.78 -6.11 21.53
C LEU A 295 -2.31 -6.05 21.64
N ASP A 296 -3.03 -6.36 20.56
CA ASP A 296 -4.48 -6.10 20.41
C ASP A 296 -4.85 -4.63 20.71
N ILE A 297 -4.03 -3.70 20.24
CA ILE A 297 -4.21 -2.26 20.43
C ILE A 297 -4.33 -1.57 19.06
N ILE A 298 -5.32 -0.67 18.94
CA ILE A 298 -5.47 0.20 17.78
C ILE A 298 -4.98 1.59 18.16
N PHE A 299 -4.10 2.15 17.34
CA PHE A 299 -3.64 3.53 17.45
C PHE A 299 -4.27 4.36 16.34
N ILE A 300 -4.90 5.47 16.69
CA ILE A 300 -5.48 6.42 15.76
C ILE A 300 -4.89 7.81 15.96
N SER A 301 -4.62 8.51 14.86
CA SER A 301 -4.15 9.90 14.88
C SER A 301 -5.30 10.82 14.49
N ILE A 302 -5.81 11.59 15.46
CA ILE A 302 -6.95 12.51 15.27
C ILE A 302 -6.41 13.93 15.13
N ARG A 303 -6.29 14.39 13.87
CA ARG A 303 -5.65 15.65 13.51
C ARG A 303 -6.31 16.87 14.17
N ASN A 304 -7.63 17.00 14.03
CA ASN A 304 -8.33 18.20 14.49
C ASN A 304 -8.42 18.29 16.01
N LEU A 305 -8.28 17.16 16.72
CA LEU A 305 -8.15 17.11 18.17
C LEU A 305 -6.68 17.09 18.64
N SER A 306 -5.72 17.15 17.71
CA SER A 306 -4.27 17.19 17.99
C SER A 306 -3.80 16.07 18.93
N ARG A 307 -4.28 14.84 18.70
CA ARG A 307 -3.96 13.70 19.60
C ARG A 307 -3.78 12.37 18.88
N ILE A 308 -3.08 11.47 19.56
CA ILE A 308 -3.05 10.03 19.28
C ILE A 308 -3.86 9.35 20.38
N THR A 309 -4.77 8.47 20.00
CA THR A 309 -5.61 7.68 20.91
C THR A 309 -5.26 6.20 20.75
N ALA A 310 -5.05 5.50 21.86
CA ALA A 310 -4.90 4.06 21.88
C ALA A 310 -6.21 3.42 22.38
N ILE A 311 -6.66 2.40 21.64
CA ILE A 311 -7.94 1.72 21.86
C ILE A 311 -7.66 0.24 22.03
N ASP A 312 -8.21 -0.39 23.06
CA ASP A 312 -8.21 -1.84 23.23
C ASP A 312 -9.15 -2.48 22.21
N TYR A 313 -8.61 -3.35 21.37
CA TYR A 313 -9.37 -3.97 20.28
C TYR A 313 -10.56 -4.79 20.80
N ASN A 314 -10.39 -5.54 21.91
CA ASN A 314 -11.41 -6.46 22.41
C ASN A 314 -12.55 -5.75 23.15
N THR A 315 -12.20 -4.70 23.93
CA THR A 315 -13.19 -3.97 24.76
C THR A 315 -13.70 -2.70 24.10
N LYS A 316 -13.02 -2.21 23.05
CA LYS A 316 -13.27 -0.93 22.37
C LYS A 316 -13.08 0.29 23.28
N GLN A 317 -12.47 0.13 24.45
CA GLN A 317 -12.25 1.23 25.40
C GLN A 317 -10.97 1.98 25.05
N ILE A 318 -10.99 3.29 25.22
CA ILE A 318 -9.81 4.12 25.13
C ILE A 318 -8.87 3.78 26.29
N LEU A 319 -7.66 3.36 25.99
CA LEU A 319 -6.62 3.07 26.99
C LEU A 319 -5.92 4.33 27.46
N TRP A 320 -5.59 5.20 26.51
CA TRP A 320 -4.95 6.48 26.77
C TRP A 320 -5.04 7.41 25.54
N ASN A 321 -4.84 8.70 25.80
CA ASN A 321 -4.64 9.73 24.79
C ASN A 321 -3.29 10.41 25.00
N MET A 322 -2.61 10.79 23.93
CA MET A 322 -1.38 11.58 23.93
C MET A 322 -1.53 12.75 22.96
N GLY A 323 -1.33 13.98 23.42
CA GLY A 323 -1.44 15.18 22.56
C GLY A 323 -1.64 16.47 23.35
N VAL A 324 -2.38 17.44 22.76
CA VAL A 324 -2.56 18.76 23.34
C VAL A 324 -3.65 18.75 24.43
N PRO A 325 -3.32 19.25 25.66
CA PRO A 325 -4.21 19.25 26.83
C PRO A 325 -5.56 19.91 26.60
N ASP A 326 -5.57 21.01 25.90
CA ASP A 326 -6.72 21.90 25.80
C ASP A 326 -7.92 21.28 25.09
N PHE A 327 -7.71 20.14 24.40
CA PHE A 327 -8.73 19.40 23.65
C PHE A 327 -8.91 17.97 24.15
N MET A 328 -8.49 17.69 25.38
CA MET A 328 -8.53 16.37 25.97
C MET A 328 -8.89 16.42 27.44
N GLU A 329 -9.83 15.60 27.86
CA GLU A 329 -10.10 15.40 29.29
C GLU A 329 -9.16 14.40 29.96
N THR A 330 -8.26 13.73 29.20
CA THR A 330 -7.51 12.58 29.72
C THR A 330 -6.01 12.57 29.43
N ILE A 331 -5.35 12.11 30.43
CA ILE A 331 -3.99 11.55 30.65
C ILE A 331 -2.93 11.81 29.57
N TYR A 332 -1.91 12.53 30.04
CA TYR A 332 -0.63 12.75 29.36
C TYR A 332 0.40 11.69 29.73
N PHE A 333 1.28 11.40 28.79
CA PHE A 333 2.60 10.82 29.03
C PHE A 333 3.63 11.92 29.19
#